data_4a22d030c25f696d2a2ec91eef5b2231
#
_entry.id   4a22d030c25f696d2a2ec91eef5b2231
#
_cell.length_a   1.000
_cell.length_b   1.000
_cell.length_c   1.000
_cell.angle_alpha   90.00
_cell.angle_beta   90.00
_cell.angle_gamma   90.00
#
_symmetry.space_group_name_H-M   'P 1'
#
loop_
_entity.id
_entity.type
_entity.pdbx_description
1 polymer ?
#
loop_
_entity_poly.entity_id
_entity_poly.type
_entity_poly.pdbx_seq_one_letter_code
_entity_poly.pdbx_strand_id
1 'polypeptide(L)'
;MADTSNKKNIREESLRDLSDFLTAQGEKAFRAKQIWQWIWQRGVTDFAEMSNLSKATRELLSRHYFFDSLFPQQVQTASDGTEKTAWRLTDGEIVESVLIPGNQKFTVCVSSQVGCQLGCKFCATGTLGFKRNLTAGEIFEQVVRAQQAAEAQGQPLSNIVFMGMGEPLLNYEQVLRAIERITAQDGLAMSPYRIT
;
A
#
# COMPACT_ATOMS: atom_id res chain seq x y z
N MET A 1 -3.13 19.77 -1.91
CA MET A 1 -3.13 18.69 -0.90
C MET A 1 -4.39 18.87 -0.06
N ALA A 2 -5.18 17.81 0.13
CA ALA A 2 -6.35 17.90 1.03
C ALA A 2 -5.84 18.03 2.47
N ASP A 3 -6.48 18.90 3.25
CA ASP A 3 -6.21 19.03 4.69
C ASP A 3 -6.58 17.71 5.39
N THR A 4 -5.59 16.98 5.83
CA THR A 4 -5.73 15.70 6.55
C THR A 4 -5.57 15.85 8.06
N SER A 5 -5.37 17.08 8.57
CA SER A 5 -5.00 17.36 9.96
C SER A 5 -5.97 16.82 11.02
N ASN A 6 -7.22 16.50 10.64
CA ASN A 6 -8.27 15.97 11.53
C ASN A 6 -8.84 14.62 11.05
N LYS A 7 -8.22 13.97 10.05
CA LYS A 7 -8.73 12.71 9.49
C LYS A 7 -7.83 11.55 9.89
N LYS A 8 -8.44 10.38 9.99
CA LYS A 8 -7.70 9.12 10.25
C LYS A 8 -7.37 8.42 8.93
N ASN A 9 -6.25 7.72 8.89
CA ASN A 9 -5.97 6.80 7.79
C ASN A 9 -6.91 5.60 7.86
N ILE A 10 -7.70 5.39 6.83
CA ILE A 10 -8.69 4.31 6.83
C ILE A 10 -8.05 2.92 6.83
N ARG A 11 -6.83 2.77 6.33
CA ARG A 11 -6.09 1.50 6.34
C ARG A 11 -5.53 1.11 7.72
N GLU A 12 -5.54 2.03 8.68
CA GLU A 12 -5.16 1.74 10.07
C GLU A 12 -6.33 1.29 10.93
N GLU A 13 -7.57 1.54 10.48
CA GLU A 13 -8.77 1.08 11.19
C GLU A 13 -8.92 -0.43 11.09
N SER A 14 -9.45 -1.05 12.17
CA SER A 14 -9.91 -2.43 12.11
C SER A 14 -11.32 -2.51 11.47
N LEU A 15 -11.69 -3.69 10.99
CA LEU A 15 -13.06 -3.91 10.49
C LEU A 15 -14.12 -3.59 11.57
N ARG A 16 -13.79 -3.84 12.85
CA ARG A 16 -14.66 -3.55 13.99
C ARG A 16 -14.80 -2.04 14.18
N ASP A 17 -13.69 -1.29 14.25
CA ASP A 17 -13.72 0.17 14.45
C ASP A 17 -14.49 0.85 13.32
N LEU A 18 -14.29 0.39 12.08
CA LEU A 18 -15.02 0.88 10.93
C LEU A 18 -16.53 0.58 11.04
N SER A 19 -16.89 -0.61 11.52
CA SER A 19 -18.31 -0.99 11.76
C SER A 19 -18.94 -0.13 12.86
N ASP A 20 -18.23 0.07 13.97
CA ASP A 20 -18.69 0.88 15.10
C ASP A 20 -18.86 2.35 14.67
N PHE A 21 -17.89 2.90 13.94
CA PHE A 21 -18.00 4.24 13.38
C PHE A 21 -19.23 4.41 12.48
N LEU A 22 -19.43 3.49 11.52
CA LEU A 22 -20.55 3.57 10.58
C LEU A 22 -21.90 3.46 11.30
N THR A 23 -21.99 2.57 12.29
CA THR A 23 -23.22 2.41 13.09
C THR A 23 -23.53 3.68 13.90
N ALA A 24 -22.52 4.31 14.48
CA ALA A 24 -22.67 5.59 15.19
C ALA A 24 -23.13 6.74 14.26
N GLN A 25 -22.84 6.65 12.96
CA GLN A 25 -23.30 7.60 11.94
C GLN A 25 -24.64 7.21 11.29
N GLY A 26 -25.33 6.19 11.82
CA GLY A 26 -26.63 5.73 11.31
C GLY A 26 -26.56 4.85 10.06
N GLU A 27 -25.35 4.43 9.66
CA GLU A 27 -25.15 3.48 8.56
C GLU A 27 -25.31 2.03 9.05
N LYS A 28 -25.61 1.12 8.13
CA LYS A 28 -25.77 -0.30 8.45
C LYS A 28 -24.39 -0.97 8.62
N ALA A 29 -24.23 -1.78 9.67
CA ALA A 29 -22.97 -2.47 10.00
C ALA A 29 -22.33 -3.26 8.83
N PHE A 30 -23.15 -3.87 7.94
CA PHE A 30 -22.63 -4.62 6.80
C PHE A 30 -21.85 -3.74 5.79
N ARG A 31 -22.03 -2.41 5.81
CA ARG A 31 -21.27 -1.47 4.98
C ARG A 31 -19.78 -1.51 5.27
N ALA A 32 -19.40 -1.80 6.52
CA ALA A 32 -17.99 -1.96 6.88
C ALA A 32 -17.31 -3.05 6.06
N LYS A 33 -17.98 -4.21 5.85
CA LYS A 33 -17.43 -5.27 4.99
C LYS A 33 -17.30 -4.86 3.52
N GLN A 34 -18.25 -4.07 3.01
CA GLN A 34 -18.16 -3.56 1.63
C GLN A 34 -17.00 -2.59 1.46
N ILE A 35 -16.82 -1.66 2.42
CA ILE A 35 -15.70 -0.72 2.42
C ILE A 35 -14.38 -1.49 2.56
N TRP A 36 -14.31 -2.47 3.44
CA TRP A 36 -13.14 -3.33 3.65
C TRP A 36 -12.70 -4.04 2.37
N GLN A 37 -13.66 -4.58 1.61
CA GLN A 37 -13.39 -5.21 0.31
C GLN A 37 -12.84 -4.20 -0.70
N TRP A 38 -13.35 -2.98 -0.74
CA TRP A 38 -12.81 -1.94 -1.62
C TRP A 38 -11.37 -1.59 -1.26
N ILE A 39 -11.08 -1.45 0.04
CA ILE A 39 -9.75 -1.09 0.54
C ILE A 39 -8.71 -2.19 0.26
N TRP A 40 -9.04 -3.44 0.62
CA TRP A 40 -8.06 -4.52 0.71
C TRP A 40 -8.08 -5.51 -0.46
N GLN A 41 -9.22 -5.74 -1.09
CA GLN A 41 -9.30 -6.63 -2.25
C GLN A 41 -9.11 -5.88 -3.57
N ARG A 42 -9.66 -4.65 -3.66
CA ARG A 42 -9.59 -3.86 -4.89
C ARG A 42 -8.50 -2.79 -4.86
N GLY A 43 -7.92 -2.53 -3.69
CA GLY A 43 -6.81 -1.60 -3.54
C GLY A 43 -7.15 -0.17 -3.91
N VAL A 44 -8.41 0.28 -3.73
CA VAL A 44 -8.80 1.65 -4.06
C VAL A 44 -8.11 2.67 -3.15
N THR A 45 -7.88 3.84 -3.68
CA THR A 45 -7.25 4.97 -2.99
C THR A 45 -8.12 6.23 -2.99
N ASP A 46 -9.36 6.11 -3.52
CA ASP A 46 -10.37 7.16 -3.51
C ASP A 46 -11.74 6.56 -3.15
N PHE A 47 -12.43 7.20 -2.21
CA PHE A 47 -13.79 6.81 -1.84
C PHE A 47 -14.78 6.93 -3.00
N ALA A 48 -14.50 7.78 -3.99
CA ALA A 48 -15.33 7.93 -5.18
C ALA A 48 -15.43 6.64 -6.00
N GLU A 49 -14.41 5.77 -5.95
CA GLU A 49 -14.37 4.48 -6.65
C GLU A 49 -15.35 3.45 -6.06
N MET A 50 -15.79 3.62 -4.81
CA MET A 50 -16.66 2.67 -4.09
C MET A 50 -18.10 2.75 -4.62
N SER A 51 -18.32 2.29 -5.84
CA SER A 51 -19.55 2.50 -6.62
C SER A 51 -20.82 1.87 -6.02
N ASN A 52 -20.68 0.84 -5.17
CA ASN A 52 -21.80 0.21 -4.47
C ASN A 52 -22.19 0.91 -3.16
N LEU A 53 -21.49 1.99 -2.80
CA LEU A 53 -21.87 2.86 -1.69
C LEU A 53 -22.64 4.08 -2.18
N SER A 54 -23.57 4.57 -1.36
CA SER A 54 -24.26 5.82 -1.67
C SER A 54 -23.29 7.02 -1.70
N LYS A 55 -23.65 8.05 -2.43
CA LYS A 55 -22.86 9.31 -2.44
C LYS A 55 -22.69 9.85 -1.01
N ALA A 56 -23.75 9.82 -0.20
CA ALA A 56 -23.72 10.29 1.19
C ALA A 56 -22.71 9.50 2.03
N THR A 57 -22.68 8.16 1.90
CA THR A 57 -21.71 7.31 2.61
C THR A 57 -20.28 7.62 2.17
N ARG A 58 -20.01 7.80 0.88
CA ARG A 58 -18.69 8.17 0.36
C ARG A 58 -18.23 9.55 0.86
N GLU A 59 -19.13 10.52 0.90
CA GLU A 59 -18.86 11.85 1.46
C GLU A 59 -18.63 11.81 2.98
N LEU A 60 -19.34 10.94 3.70
CA LEU A 60 -19.12 10.70 5.12
C LEU A 60 -17.71 10.16 5.35
N LEU A 61 -17.30 9.14 4.59
CA LEU A 61 -15.95 8.59 4.69
C LEU A 61 -14.89 9.65 4.39
N SER A 62 -15.03 10.41 3.32
CA SER A 62 -14.05 11.43 2.91
C SER A 62 -13.92 12.59 3.91
N ARG A 63 -14.91 12.82 4.76
CA ARG A 63 -14.82 13.81 5.84
C ARG A 63 -14.01 13.34 7.04
N HIS A 64 -14.05 12.02 7.34
CA HIS A 64 -13.44 11.46 8.53
C HIS A 64 -12.15 10.69 8.28
N TYR A 65 -11.94 10.24 7.04
CA TYR A 65 -10.83 9.40 6.67
C TYR A 65 -10.07 9.92 5.45
N PHE A 66 -8.83 9.47 5.32
CA PHE A 66 -8.01 9.61 4.13
C PHE A 66 -7.31 8.28 3.82
N PHE A 67 -6.73 8.17 2.64
CA PHE A 67 -5.81 7.09 2.28
C PHE A 67 -4.38 7.62 2.31
N ASP A 68 -3.46 6.86 2.92
CA ASP A 68 -2.04 7.00 2.63
C ASP A 68 -1.83 6.61 1.18
N SER A 69 -1.61 7.59 0.33
CA SER A 69 -1.49 7.38 -1.11
C SER A 69 -0.05 7.61 -1.57
N LEU A 70 0.39 6.75 -2.48
CA LEU A 70 1.66 6.87 -3.17
C LEU A 70 1.46 7.62 -4.49
N PHE A 71 2.20 8.71 -4.66
CA PHE A 71 2.16 9.52 -5.88
C PHE A 71 3.44 9.29 -6.69
N PRO A 72 3.35 8.82 -7.96
CA PRO A 72 4.53 8.60 -8.77
C PRO A 72 5.23 9.95 -9.01
N GLN A 73 6.50 10.05 -8.64
CA GLN A 73 7.30 11.25 -8.85
C GLN A 73 8.27 11.08 -10.01
N GLN A 74 8.86 9.91 -10.14
CA GLN A 74 9.75 9.55 -11.22
C GLN A 74 9.63 8.07 -11.53
N VAL A 75 9.61 7.75 -12.82
CA VAL A 75 9.66 6.37 -13.32
C VAL A 75 10.89 6.22 -14.20
N GLN A 76 11.65 5.16 -13.99
CA GLN A 76 12.81 4.80 -14.78
C GLN A 76 12.63 3.38 -15.29
N THR A 77 12.72 3.20 -16.61
CA THR A 77 12.58 1.89 -17.24
C THR A 77 13.93 1.48 -17.84
N ALA A 78 14.41 0.30 -17.48
CA ALA A 78 15.61 -0.29 -18.06
C ALA A 78 15.30 -1.03 -19.36
N SER A 79 16.36 -1.39 -20.11
CA SER A 79 16.24 -2.06 -21.41
C SER A 79 15.61 -3.46 -21.34
N ASP A 80 15.66 -4.12 -20.18
CA ASP A 80 15.04 -5.41 -19.91
C ASP A 80 13.56 -5.30 -19.48
N GLY A 81 13.02 -4.07 -19.41
CA GLY A 81 11.66 -3.80 -18.96
C GLY A 81 11.51 -3.65 -17.44
N THR A 82 12.59 -3.75 -16.67
CA THR A 82 12.55 -3.43 -15.23
C THR A 82 12.18 -1.97 -15.02
N GLU A 83 11.18 -1.72 -14.19
CA GLU A 83 10.68 -0.39 -13.90
C GLU A 83 10.89 -0.03 -12.43
N LYS A 84 11.66 1.03 -12.18
CA LYS A 84 11.83 1.62 -10.85
C LYS A 84 11.00 2.88 -10.73
N THR A 85 10.09 2.91 -9.75
CA THR A 85 9.26 4.07 -9.46
C THR A 85 9.64 4.68 -8.11
N ALA A 86 9.96 5.96 -8.12
CA ALA A 86 10.06 6.78 -6.93
C ALA A 86 8.67 7.32 -6.57
N TRP A 87 8.21 6.98 -5.39
CA TRP A 87 6.90 7.34 -4.85
C TRP A 87 7.04 8.44 -3.80
N ARG A 88 6.33 9.53 -4.00
CA ARG A 88 6.17 10.55 -2.97
C ARG A 88 5.01 10.14 -2.05
N LEU A 89 5.28 10.06 -0.77
CA LEU A 89 4.33 9.76 0.29
C LEU A 89 3.50 11.00 0.67
N THR A 90 2.47 10.82 1.48
CA THR A 90 1.56 11.89 1.91
C THR A 90 2.29 12.99 2.72
N ASP A 91 3.33 12.64 3.47
CA ASP A 91 4.18 13.56 4.23
C ASP A 91 5.29 14.22 3.40
N GLY A 92 5.39 13.88 2.10
CA GLY A 92 6.38 14.41 1.18
C GLY A 92 7.67 13.61 1.10
N GLU A 93 7.85 12.60 1.92
CA GLU A 93 9.00 11.68 1.84
C GLU A 93 8.92 10.80 0.59
N ILE A 94 10.08 10.23 0.22
CA ILE A 94 10.20 9.45 -1.01
C ILE A 94 10.70 8.04 -0.70
N VAL A 95 10.03 7.05 -1.29
CA VAL A 95 10.48 5.65 -1.30
C VAL A 95 10.48 5.10 -2.73
N GLU A 96 11.20 4.04 -2.95
CA GLU A 96 11.25 3.39 -4.26
C GLU A 96 10.63 1.99 -4.22
N SER A 97 10.00 1.59 -5.31
CA SER A 97 9.69 0.19 -5.60
C SER A 97 10.16 -0.17 -7.00
N VAL A 98 10.41 -1.45 -7.24
CA VAL A 98 10.90 -1.93 -8.52
C VAL A 98 10.01 -3.06 -9.01
N LEU A 99 9.42 -2.90 -10.20
CA LEU A 99 8.69 -3.94 -10.90
C LEU A 99 9.64 -4.65 -11.86
N ILE A 100 9.86 -5.93 -11.63
CA ILE A 100 10.86 -6.75 -12.32
C ILE A 100 10.14 -7.77 -13.21
N PRO A 101 10.29 -7.69 -14.54
CA PRO A 101 9.71 -8.68 -15.44
C PRO A 101 10.42 -10.02 -15.32
N GLY A 102 9.65 -11.09 -15.41
CA GLY A 102 10.14 -12.47 -15.48
C GLY A 102 9.46 -13.22 -16.63
N ASN A 103 9.62 -14.53 -16.67
CA ASN A 103 8.95 -15.33 -17.68
C ASN A 103 7.44 -15.38 -17.40
N GLN A 104 6.65 -14.60 -18.18
CA GLN A 104 5.18 -14.47 -18.08
C GLN A 104 4.64 -14.05 -16.72
N LYS A 105 5.40 -13.31 -15.94
CA LYS A 105 5.02 -12.84 -14.60
C LYS A 105 5.91 -11.69 -14.17
N PHE A 106 5.44 -10.96 -13.14
CA PHE A 106 6.23 -9.90 -12.50
C PHE A 106 6.56 -10.25 -11.05
N THR A 107 7.69 -9.71 -10.58
CA THR A 107 8.06 -9.63 -9.16
C THR A 107 8.11 -8.15 -8.79
N VAL A 108 7.59 -7.78 -7.63
CA VAL A 108 7.80 -6.44 -7.09
C VAL A 108 8.80 -6.46 -5.92
N CYS A 109 9.75 -5.55 -5.96
CA CYS A 109 10.61 -5.22 -4.84
C CYS A 109 10.02 -4.00 -4.12
N VAL A 110 9.65 -4.15 -2.84
CA VAL A 110 9.00 -3.11 -2.04
C VAL A 110 9.91 -2.61 -0.94
N SER A 111 9.71 -1.34 -0.57
CA SER A 111 10.37 -0.68 0.55
C SER A 111 9.58 -0.88 1.85
N SER A 112 10.29 -0.92 2.97
CA SER A 112 9.73 -1.03 4.33
C SER A 112 9.97 0.19 5.21
N GLN A 113 10.91 1.06 4.84
CA GLN A 113 11.27 2.27 5.61
C GLN A 113 11.57 3.43 4.66
N VAL A 114 11.44 4.64 5.17
CA VAL A 114 12.03 5.83 4.54
C VAL A 114 13.47 5.96 5.03
N GLY A 115 14.42 5.65 4.14
CA GLY A 115 15.82 5.46 4.50
C GLY A 115 16.06 4.13 5.22
N CYS A 116 17.22 4.00 5.89
CA CYS A 116 17.57 2.79 6.65
C CYS A 116 18.56 3.14 7.77
N GLN A 117 18.37 2.55 8.95
CA GLN A 117 19.25 2.80 10.10
C GLN A 117 20.48 1.87 10.18
N LEU A 118 20.56 0.82 9.34
CA LEU A 118 21.67 -0.13 9.41
C LEU A 118 22.99 0.40 8.87
N GLY A 119 22.97 1.43 8.00
CA GLY A 119 24.17 2.08 7.52
C GLY A 119 25.15 1.17 6.77
N CYS A 120 24.66 0.13 6.07
CA CYS A 120 25.50 -0.79 5.30
C CYS A 120 26.32 -0.03 4.26
N LYS A 121 27.63 -0.18 4.27
CA LYS A 121 28.57 0.59 3.45
C LYS A 121 28.39 0.43 1.93
N PHE A 122 27.82 -0.68 1.50
CA PHE A 122 27.56 -0.98 0.08
C PHE A 122 26.16 -0.57 -0.37
N CYS A 123 25.30 -0.08 0.53
CA CYS A 123 23.89 0.18 0.25
C CYS A 123 23.64 1.68 0.11
N ALA A 124 23.11 2.09 -1.05
CA ALA A 124 22.75 3.49 -1.30
C ALA A 124 21.72 4.01 -0.28
N THR A 125 20.71 3.21 0.09
CA THR A 125 19.74 3.59 1.11
C THR A 125 20.37 3.84 2.47
N GLY A 126 21.43 3.11 2.82
CA GLY A 126 22.16 3.31 4.09
C GLY A 126 22.84 4.67 4.19
N THR A 127 23.14 5.33 3.06
CA THR A 127 23.73 6.69 3.05
C THR A 127 22.71 7.80 3.22
N LEU A 128 21.40 7.50 3.05
CA LEU A 128 20.32 8.49 3.17
C LEU A 128 19.90 8.75 4.62
N GLY A 129 20.37 7.90 5.55
CA GLY A 129 19.92 7.91 6.94
C GLY A 129 18.50 7.34 7.08
N PHE A 130 18.01 7.25 8.30
CA PHE A 130 16.69 6.77 8.65
C PHE A 130 15.78 7.93 9.01
N LYS A 131 14.57 7.96 8.50
CA LYS A 131 13.55 8.95 8.86
C LYS A 131 12.41 8.33 9.63
N ARG A 132 11.74 7.32 9.05
CA ARG A 132 10.65 6.59 9.70
C ARG A 132 10.38 5.21 9.08
N ASN A 133 9.63 4.43 9.79
CA ASN A 133 9.01 3.22 9.26
C ASN A 133 7.88 3.58 8.29
N LEU A 134 7.65 2.73 7.28
CA LEU A 134 6.42 2.76 6.49
C LEU A 134 5.28 2.13 7.28
N THR A 135 4.06 2.63 7.07
CA THR A 135 2.84 1.99 7.55
C THR A 135 2.52 0.73 6.76
N ALA A 136 1.73 -0.16 7.32
CA ALA A 136 1.24 -1.34 6.59
C ALA A 136 0.46 -0.94 5.32
N GLY A 137 -0.27 0.18 5.37
CA GLY A 137 -0.99 0.75 4.22
C GLY A 137 -0.05 1.20 3.10
N GLU A 138 1.05 1.90 3.43
CA GLU A 138 2.05 2.34 2.46
C GLU A 138 2.79 1.16 1.81
N ILE A 139 3.09 0.11 2.58
CA ILE A 139 3.69 -1.12 2.06
C ILE A 139 2.70 -1.83 1.13
N PHE A 140 1.46 -2.01 1.57
CA PHE A 140 0.40 -2.65 0.79
C PHE A 140 0.14 -1.91 -0.53
N GLU A 141 0.13 -0.58 -0.52
CA GLU A 141 -0.11 0.20 -1.73
C GLU A 141 0.98 0.04 -2.79
N GLN A 142 2.25 -0.13 -2.40
CA GLN A 142 3.31 -0.46 -3.37
C GLN A 142 2.97 -1.75 -4.13
N VAL A 143 2.44 -2.76 -3.44
CA VAL A 143 2.03 -4.04 -4.05
C VAL A 143 0.84 -3.84 -4.99
N VAL A 144 -0.17 -3.06 -4.58
CA VAL A 144 -1.34 -2.76 -5.42
C VAL A 144 -0.93 -2.03 -6.70
N ARG A 145 -0.05 -1.02 -6.59
CA ARG A 145 0.45 -0.28 -7.76
C ARG A 145 1.23 -1.19 -8.71
N ALA A 146 2.06 -2.07 -8.16
CA ALA A 146 2.79 -3.05 -8.96
C ALA A 146 1.84 -4.07 -9.63
N GLN A 147 0.80 -4.51 -8.94
CA GLN A 147 -0.23 -5.40 -9.51
C GLN A 147 -0.95 -4.72 -10.68
N GLN A 148 -1.40 -3.48 -10.50
CA GLN A 148 -2.06 -2.71 -11.57
C GLN A 148 -1.14 -2.52 -12.79
N ALA A 149 0.15 -2.22 -12.57
CA ALA A 149 1.13 -2.07 -13.63
C ALA A 149 1.42 -3.39 -14.36
N ALA A 150 1.47 -4.52 -13.65
CA ALA A 150 1.63 -5.85 -14.22
C ALA A 150 0.40 -6.26 -15.05
N GLU A 151 -0.81 -6.06 -14.53
CA GLU A 151 -2.07 -6.33 -15.22
C GLU A 151 -2.22 -5.49 -16.50
N ALA A 152 -1.80 -4.22 -16.47
CA ALA A 152 -1.80 -3.36 -17.66
C ALA A 152 -0.87 -3.90 -18.78
N GLN A 153 0.13 -4.70 -18.41
CA GLN A 153 1.03 -5.39 -19.34
C GLN A 153 0.56 -6.83 -19.68
N GLY A 154 -0.64 -7.21 -19.23
CA GLY A 154 -1.24 -8.52 -19.50
C GLY A 154 -0.61 -9.70 -18.76
N GLN A 155 0.12 -9.44 -17.68
CA GLN A 155 0.82 -10.46 -16.90
C GLN A 155 0.52 -10.32 -15.39
N PRO A 156 0.52 -11.43 -14.62
CA PRO A 156 0.24 -11.37 -13.19
C PRO A 156 1.47 -10.89 -12.39
N LEU A 157 1.21 -10.14 -11.32
CA LEU A 157 2.17 -10.00 -10.24
C LEU A 157 2.21 -11.31 -9.43
N SER A 158 3.35 -11.98 -9.40
CA SER A 158 3.44 -13.30 -8.78
C SER A 158 4.28 -13.35 -7.51
N ASN A 159 5.23 -12.47 -7.34
CA ASN A 159 6.15 -12.48 -6.21
C ASN A 159 6.36 -11.08 -5.63
N ILE A 160 6.59 -11.03 -4.33
CA ILE A 160 6.95 -9.82 -3.60
C ILE A 160 8.27 -10.08 -2.86
N VAL A 161 9.21 -9.15 -2.95
CA VAL A 161 10.46 -9.20 -2.18
C VAL A 161 10.62 -7.91 -1.38
N PHE A 162 10.95 -8.03 -0.09
CA PHE A 162 11.23 -6.90 0.80
C PHE A 162 12.72 -6.52 0.74
N MET A 163 13.19 -6.17 -0.46
CA MET A 163 14.60 -5.85 -0.74
C MET A 163 14.80 -4.41 -1.24
N GLY A 164 13.79 -3.55 -1.03
CA GLY A 164 13.84 -2.13 -1.33
C GLY A 164 14.52 -1.32 -0.23
N MET A 165 14.01 -0.11 0.01
CA MET A 165 14.54 0.76 1.07
C MET A 165 14.11 0.27 2.46
N GLY A 166 15.09 0.26 3.39
CA GLY A 166 14.87 -0.12 4.78
C GLY A 166 15.24 -1.57 5.09
N GLU A 167 15.18 -1.91 6.38
CA GLU A 167 15.30 -3.27 6.91
C GLU A 167 13.93 -3.72 7.41
N PRO A 168 13.28 -4.71 6.76
CA PRO A 168 11.92 -5.13 7.12
C PRO A 168 11.80 -5.63 8.56
N LEU A 169 12.83 -6.29 9.11
CA LEU A 169 12.80 -6.77 10.49
C LEU A 169 12.88 -5.64 11.53
N LEU A 170 13.34 -4.44 11.15
CA LEU A 170 13.29 -3.25 11.99
C LEU A 170 11.95 -2.49 11.88
N ASN A 171 11.09 -2.91 10.97
CA ASN A 171 9.69 -2.47 10.84
C ASN A 171 8.72 -3.67 10.98
N TYR A 172 9.02 -4.58 11.87
CA TYR A 172 8.44 -5.91 11.95
C TYR A 172 6.90 -5.90 11.98
N GLU A 173 6.31 -5.11 12.86
CA GLU A 173 4.85 -5.06 13.06
C GLU A 173 4.10 -4.60 11.81
N GLN A 174 4.57 -3.52 11.16
CA GLN A 174 3.91 -3.00 9.98
C GLN A 174 4.10 -3.93 8.76
N VAL A 175 5.27 -4.53 8.64
CA VAL A 175 5.55 -5.53 7.59
C VAL A 175 4.64 -6.74 7.76
N LEU A 176 4.50 -7.28 8.97
CA LEU A 176 3.59 -8.41 9.21
C LEU A 176 2.12 -8.06 8.93
N ARG A 177 1.67 -6.88 9.36
CA ARG A 177 0.31 -6.40 9.05
C ARG A 177 0.08 -6.26 7.54
N ALA A 178 1.07 -5.75 6.80
CA ALA A 178 0.98 -5.68 5.34
C ALA A 178 0.92 -7.09 4.71
N ILE A 179 1.79 -8.01 5.14
CA ILE A 179 1.78 -9.42 4.68
C ILE A 179 0.43 -10.07 4.98
N GLU A 180 -0.11 -9.87 6.16
CA GLU A 180 -1.44 -10.38 6.51
C GLU A 180 -2.52 -9.90 5.54
N ARG A 181 -2.55 -8.61 5.19
CA ARG A 181 -3.51 -8.06 4.23
C ARG A 181 -3.28 -8.57 2.81
N ILE A 182 -2.02 -8.75 2.41
CA ILE A 182 -1.64 -9.29 1.09
C ILE A 182 -2.07 -10.76 0.96
N THR A 183 -1.95 -11.56 2.04
CA THR A 183 -2.21 -13.00 1.99
C THR A 183 -3.63 -13.39 2.38
N ALA A 184 -4.35 -12.53 3.12
CA ALA A 184 -5.72 -12.81 3.57
C ALA A 184 -6.68 -13.02 2.41
N GLN A 185 -7.67 -13.92 2.57
CA GLN A 185 -8.71 -14.19 1.58
C GLN A 185 -9.62 -12.97 1.33
N ASP A 186 -9.75 -12.09 2.32
CA ASP A 186 -10.44 -10.81 2.25
C ASP A 186 -9.50 -9.64 1.88
N GLY A 187 -8.26 -9.94 1.47
CA GLY A 187 -7.25 -9.07 0.93
C GLY A 187 -6.91 -9.45 -0.53
N LEU A 188 -5.61 -9.42 -0.91
CA LEU A 188 -5.18 -9.78 -2.26
C LEU A 188 -5.11 -11.29 -2.49
N ALA A 189 -5.30 -12.12 -1.46
CA ALA A 189 -5.28 -13.58 -1.50
C ALA A 189 -3.99 -14.16 -2.14
N MET A 190 -2.88 -13.44 -2.05
CA MET A 190 -1.60 -13.93 -2.57
C MET A 190 -1.04 -15.04 -1.66
N SER A 191 -0.47 -16.08 -2.28
CA SER A 191 0.15 -17.16 -1.52
C SER A 191 1.34 -16.66 -0.69
N PRO A 192 1.45 -17.00 0.61
CA PRO A 192 2.59 -16.58 1.44
C PRO A 192 3.94 -17.11 0.93
N TYR A 193 3.97 -18.21 0.18
CA TYR A 193 5.17 -18.73 -0.47
C TYR A 193 5.71 -17.83 -1.60
N ARG A 194 5.00 -16.78 -1.95
CA ARG A 194 5.39 -15.79 -2.96
C ARG A 194 5.99 -14.53 -2.37
N ILE A 195 6.15 -14.48 -1.05
CA ILE A 195 6.68 -13.33 -0.32
C ILE A 195 8.02 -13.71 0.31
N THR A 196 9.03 -12.88 0.07
CA THR A 196 10.40 -13.08 0.57
C THR A 196 10.92 -11.80 1.22
#